data_b1b465533fe7ef3288aeac4de1a36d25
#
_entry.id   b1b465533fe7ef3288aeac4de1a36d25
#
_cell.length_a   1.000
_cell.length_b   1.000
_cell.length_c   1.000
_cell.angle_alpha   90.00
_cell.angle_beta   90.00
_cell.angle_gamma   90.00
#
_symmetry.space_group_name_H-M   'P 1'
#
loop_
_entity.id
_entity.type
_entity.pdbx_description
1 polymer ?
#
loop_
_entity_poly.entity_id
_entity_poly.type
_entity_poly.pdbx_seq_one_letter_code
_entity_poly.pdbx_strand_id
1 'polypeptide(L)'
;MKKILFRLFLSVFLVAAANAAAKTKVDIRPDGLYLTDVTVAQLEKQYELYGYKDYIYMPDWVYPPIFLTNLPTDFDRISDANRRNKLFLQIIGPLALKLRDELREERLAVRELRAAFLEGADLTPEQERFVEEKAVKYDIFTRMKGRRRYDILLKRLELKVDIVPPSLLMAAAAIESDWGTNRIVREGNSLYKELAWYTDKGLKPQDDRQDQSYRYKTFPSLYDSMKSYALRLNSSVNYEQMRLYRAEIEYREKPVFGRSLAHTMLFDSNLKNFAGLLDYTITFYELTNFDEAELGFVRLPNLEDKK
;
A
#
# COMPACT_ATOMS: atom_id res chain seq x y z
N MET A 1 36.28 5.01 -36.24
CA MET A 1 36.30 3.59 -36.56
C MET A 1 35.21 2.91 -35.77
N LYS A 2 34.49 2.05 -36.35
CA LYS A 2 33.12 1.54 -36.23
C LYS A 2 32.57 1.31 -34.81
N LYS A 3 31.47 2.00 -34.53
CA LYS A 3 30.55 1.70 -33.42
C LYS A 3 29.63 0.56 -33.87
N ILE A 4 29.60 -0.54 -33.13
CA ILE A 4 28.66 -1.64 -33.34
C ILE A 4 27.52 -1.45 -32.33
N LEU A 5 26.36 -1.09 -32.87
CA LEU A 5 25.09 -1.02 -32.15
C LEU A 5 24.52 -2.44 -32.04
N PHE A 6 24.41 -2.96 -30.82
CA PHE A 6 23.73 -4.26 -30.60
C PHE A 6 22.26 -3.97 -30.32
N ARG A 7 21.40 -4.16 -31.32
CA ARG A 7 19.94 -4.20 -31.18
C ARG A 7 19.52 -5.63 -30.87
N LEU A 8 19.07 -5.86 -29.66
CA LEU A 8 18.35 -7.09 -29.30
C LEU A 8 16.90 -6.99 -29.81
N PHE A 9 16.58 -7.76 -30.85
CA PHE A 9 15.21 -8.01 -31.27
C PHE A 9 14.58 -9.07 -30.36
N LEU A 10 13.62 -8.67 -29.52
CA LEU A 10 12.76 -9.59 -28.80
C LEU A 10 11.50 -9.81 -29.64
N SER A 11 11.46 -10.89 -30.43
CA SER A 11 10.29 -11.31 -31.21
C SER A 11 9.24 -11.93 -30.27
N VAL A 12 8.19 -11.17 -29.97
CA VAL A 12 6.99 -11.69 -29.29
C VAL A 12 6.05 -12.26 -30.34
N PHE A 13 5.84 -13.56 -30.33
CA PHE A 13 4.77 -14.20 -31.10
C PHE A 13 3.43 -13.89 -30.43
N LEU A 14 2.64 -13.04 -31.08
CA LEU A 14 1.26 -12.74 -30.70
C LEU A 14 0.35 -13.71 -31.47
N VAL A 15 -0.31 -14.63 -30.75
CA VAL A 15 -1.48 -15.36 -31.30
C VAL A 15 -2.70 -14.50 -31.02
N ALA A 16 -3.30 -13.95 -32.08
CA ALA A 16 -4.51 -13.16 -32.01
C ALA A 16 -5.73 -14.08 -31.86
N ALA A 17 -6.39 -14.03 -30.71
CA ALA A 17 -7.78 -14.43 -30.55
C ALA A 17 -8.59 -13.15 -30.31
N ALA A 18 -9.47 -12.84 -31.27
CA ALA A 18 -10.30 -11.64 -31.24
C ALA A 18 -11.40 -11.80 -30.20
N ASN A 19 -11.25 -11.11 -29.08
CA ASN A 19 -12.31 -10.59 -28.25
C ASN A 19 -11.76 -9.28 -27.66
N ALA A 20 -12.58 -8.21 -27.57
CA ALA A 20 -12.17 -6.90 -27.11
C ALA A 20 -11.82 -6.93 -25.61
N ALA A 21 -10.74 -7.62 -25.28
CA ALA A 21 -10.13 -7.60 -23.95
C ALA A 21 -9.25 -6.36 -23.87
N ALA A 22 -9.37 -5.62 -22.77
CA ALA A 22 -8.48 -4.53 -22.44
C ALA A 22 -7.03 -5.00 -22.66
N LYS A 23 -6.23 -4.21 -23.38
CA LYS A 23 -4.89 -4.60 -23.80
C LYS A 23 -4.01 -4.62 -22.55
N THR A 24 -3.59 -5.80 -22.11
CA THR A 24 -2.61 -5.97 -21.01
C THR A 24 -1.47 -4.98 -21.17
N LYS A 25 -1.25 -4.17 -20.14
CA LYS A 25 -0.16 -3.19 -20.12
C LYS A 25 0.89 -3.64 -19.12
N VAL A 26 2.12 -3.78 -19.60
CA VAL A 26 3.31 -4.02 -18.80
C VAL A 26 4.19 -2.78 -18.90
N ASP A 27 4.52 -2.18 -17.76
CA ASP A 27 5.33 -0.97 -17.66
C ASP A 27 6.49 -1.25 -16.70
N ILE A 28 7.73 -1.13 -17.21
CA ILE A 28 8.94 -1.35 -16.42
C ILE A 28 9.48 0.01 -16.03
N ARG A 29 9.57 0.25 -14.73
CA ARG A 29 10.08 1.49 -14.14
C ARG A 29 11.31 1.19 -13.29
N PRO A 30 12.09 2.22 -12.91
CA PRO A 30 13.26 2.02 -12.05
C PRO A 30 12.96 1.33 -10.71
N ASP A 31 11.75 1.51 -10.19
CA ASP A 31 11.30 0.98 -8.91
C ASP A 31 10.54 -0.35 -9.01
N GLY A 32 10.29 -0.88 -10.22
CA GLY A 32 9.65 -2.17 -10.39
C GLY A 32 8.85 -2.38 -11.66
N LEU A 33 8.15 -3.51 -11.70
CA LEU A 33 7.29 -3.95 -12.78
C LEU A 33 5.83 -3.59 -12.46
N TYR A 34 5.18 -2.83 -13.34
CA TYR A 34 3.78 -2.44 -13.20
C TYR A 34 2.91 -3.20 -14.19
N LEU A 35 1.87 -3.86 -13.69
CA LEU A 35 0.95 -4.68 -14.47
C LEU A 35 -0.47 -4.10 -14.37
N THR A 36 -1.11 -3.94 -15.54
CA THR A 36 -2.48 -3.44 -15.65
C THR A 36 -3.29 -4.36 -16.56
N ASP A 37 -4.52 -4.68 -16.17
CA ASP A 37 -5.47 -5.49 -16.92
C ASP A 37 -4.93 -6.88 -17.31
N VAL A 38 -4.15 -7.50 -16.43
CA VAL A 38 -3.64 -8.87 -16.60
C VAL A 38 -4.69 -9.89 -16.20
N THR A 39 -4.62 -11.09 -16.77
CA THR A 39 -5.31 -12.27 -16.26
C THR A 39 -4.49 -12.95 -15.16
N VAL A 40 -5.14 -13.83 -14.38
CA VAL A 40 -4.45 -14.66 -13.37
C VAL A 40 -3.29 -15.45 -14.00
N ALA A 41 -3.50 -16.08 -15.16
CA ALA A 41 -2.47 -16.85 -15.83
C ALA A 41 -1.28 -15.98 -16.27
N GLN A 42 -1.53 -14.76 -16.74
CA GLN A 42 -0.47 -13.81 -17.10
C GLN A 42 0.32 -13.35 -15.88
N LEU A 43 -0.36 -13.09 -14.76
CA LEU A 43 0.27 -12.72 -13.50
C LEU A 43 1.16 -13.85 -12.96
N GLU A 44 0.62 -15.07 -12.87
CA GLU A 44 1.36 -16.25 -12.39
C GLU A 44 2.63 -16.50 -13.22
N LYS A 45 2.57 -16.29 -14.54
CA LYS A 45 3.75 -16.35 -15.41
C LYS A 45 4.80 -15.30 -15.06
N GLN A 46 4.39 -14.06 -14.69
CA GLN A 46 5.35 -13.05 -14.22
C GLN A 46 5.94 -13.45 -12.86
N TYR A 47 5.12 -13.96 -11.95
CA TYR A 47 5.58 -14.43 -10.65
C TYR A 47 6.60 -15.57 -10.79
N GLU A 48 6.36 -16.53 -11.70
CA GLU A 48 7.32 -17.61 -12.01
C GLU A 48 8.64 -17.04 -12.54
N LEU A 49 8.58 -16.10 -13.50
CA LEU A 49 9.75 -15.45 -14.10
C LEU A 49 10.63 -14.74 -13.07
N TYR A 50 10.03 -14.12 -12.06
CA TYR A 50 10.74 -13.39 -11.01
C TYR A 50 10.89 -14.20 -9.71
N GLY A 51 10.60 -15.49 -9.72
CA GLY A 51 10.77 -16.38 -8.58
C GLY A 51 9.81 -16.12 -7.41
N TYR A 52 8.71 -15.40 -7.63
CA TYR A 52 7.70 -15.12 -6.61
C TYR A 52 6.74 -16.32 -6.45
N LYS A 53 7.20 -17.38 -5.80
CA LYS A 53 6.45 -18.64 -5.69
C LYS A 53 5.35 -18.61 -4.63
N ASP A 54 5.61 -17.95 -3.51
CA ASP A 54 4.66 -17.86 -2.39
C ASP A 54 4.87 -16.53 -1.65
N TYR A 55 3.84 -16.05 -0.93
CA TYR A 55 3.96 -14.86 -0.10
C TYR A 55 4.60 -15.15 1.26
N ILE A 56 4.69 -16.41 1.72
CA ILE A 56 5.27 -16.79 3.02
C ILE A 56 6.75 -17.14 2.89
N TYR A 57 7.14 -17.85 1.82
CA TYR A 57 8.46 -18.46 1.69
C TYR A 57 9.34 -17.75 0.64
N MET A 58 9.58 -16.47 0.85
CA MET A 58 10.57 -15.77 0.03
C MET A 58 11.94 -15.82 0.69
N PRO A 59 13.02 -16.13 -0.08
CA PRO A 59 14.37 -16.11 0.45
C PRO A 59 14.70 -14.75 1.07
N ASP A 60 15.30 -14.76 2.25
CA ASP A 60 15.74 -13.58 2.99
C ASP A 60 14.62 -12.51 3.19
N TRP A 61 13.35 -12.91 3.09
CA TRP A 61 12.18 -12.02 3.13
C TRP A 61 12.22 -10.88 2.11
N VAL A 62 12.87 -11.14 0.96
CA VAL A 62 12.95 -10.19 -0.16
C VAL A 62 11.87 -10.51 -1.20
N TYR A 63 10.98 -9.56 -1.43
CA TYR A 63 9.85 -9.68 -2.35
C TYR A 63 10.10 -8.91 -3.65
N PRO A 64 9.78 -9.50 -4.82
CA PRO A 64 9.98 -8.81 -6.09
C PRO A 64 9.03 -7.60 -6.21
N PRO A 65 9.53 -6.44 -6.70
CA PRO A 65 8.74 -5.24 -6.87
C PRO A 65 7.82 -5.36 -8.10
N ILE A 66 6.79 -6.21 -7.99
CA ILE A 66 5.76 -6.42 -9.01
C ILE A 66 4.46 -5.80 -8.50
N PHE A 67 4.03 -4.73 -9.14
CA PHE A 67 2.93 -3.89 -8.69
C PHE A 67 1.74 -3.99 -9.66
N LEU A 68 0.59 -4.42 -9.16
CA LEU A 68 -0.64 -4.44 -9.92
C LEU A 68 -1.40 -3.14 -9.76
N THR A 69 -1.84 -2.57 -10.89
CA THR A 69 -2.72 -1.39 -10.89
C THR A 69 -4.13 -1.76 -10.42
N ASN A 70 -4.62 -2.92 -10.87
CA ASN A 70 -5.93 -3.48 -10.54
C ASN A 70 -5.82 -5.00 -10.33
N LEU A 71 -6.81 -5.61 -9.71
CA LEU A 71 -6.87 -7.08 -9.62
C LEU A 71 -6.94 -7.71 -11.02
N PRO A 72 -6.45 -8.95 -11.20
CA PRO A 72 -6.61 -9.66 -12.46
C PRO A 72 -8.05 -9.69 -12.94
N THR A 73 -8.25 -9.57 -14.25
CA THR A 73 -9.59 -9.42 -14.87
C THR A 73 -10.50 -10.64 -14.67
N ASP A 74 -9.93 -11.78 -14.34
CA ASP A 74 -10.59 -13.06 -14.07
C ASP A 74 -10.39 -13.55 -12.62
N PHE A 75 -10.01 -12.64 -11.71
CA PHE A 75 -9.70 -12.96 -10.31
C PHE A 75 -10.89 -13.59 -9.57
N ASP A 76 -12.10 -13.14 -9.85
CA ASP A 76 -13.35 -13.66 -9.27
C ASP A 76 -13.73 -15.06 -9.73
N ARG A 77 -13.08 -15.57 -10.79
CA ARG A 77 -13.28 -16.94 -11.29
C ARG A 77 -12.45 -17.98 -10.54
N ILE A 78 -11.58 -17.58 -9.64
CA ILE A 78 -10.81 -18.51 -8.79
C ILE A 78 -11.77 -19.13 -7.76
N SER A 79 -12.18 -20.36 -7.99
CA SER A 79 -13.13 -21.09 -7.13
C SER A 79 -12.49 -21.57 -5.81
N ASP A 80 -11.21 -21.93 -5.83
CA ASP A 80 -10.46 -22.33 -4.64
C ASP A 80 -10.12 -21.10 -3.78
N ALA A 81 -10.76 -21.02 -2.63
CA ALA A 81 -10.59 -19.91 -1.70
C ALA A 81 -9.14 -19.79 -1.17
N ASN A 82 -8.46 -20.92 -0.93
CA ASN A 82 -7.08 -20.90 -0.44
C ASN A 82 -6.14 -20.33 -1.50
N ARG A 83 -6.25 -20.79 -2.76
CA ARG A 83 -5.48 -20.26 -3.87
C ARG A 83 -5.77 -18.77 -4.07
N ARG A 84 -7.04 -18.37 -4.04
CA ARG A 84 -7.44 -16.98 -4.19
C ARG A 84 -6.86 -16.09 -3.11
N ASN A 85 -6.97 -16.49 -1.84
CA ASN A 85 -6.46 -15.73 -0.71
C ASN A 85 -4.93 -15.58 -0.77
N LYS A 86 -4.22 -16.66 -1.10
CA LYS A 86 -2.76 -16.61 -1.31
C LYS A 86 -2.37 -15.66 -2.43
N LEU A 87 -3.03 -15.75 -3.58
CA LEU A 87 -2.76 -14.85 -4.71
C LEU A 87 -3.09 -13.39 -4.37
N PHE A 88 -4.17 -13.14 -3.61
CA PHE A 88 -4.49 -11.82 -3.11
C PHE A 88 -3.35 -11.25 -2.27
N LEU A 89 -2.82 -12.01 -1.32
CA LEU A 89 -1.70 -11.58 -0.47
C LEU A 89 -0.42 -11.37 -1.28
N GLN A 90 -0.14 -12.21 -2.29
CA GLN A 90 0.97 -11.99 -3.22
C GLN A 90 0.82 -10.66 -3.99
N ILE A 91 -0.40 -10.27 -4.35
CA ILE A 91 -0.65 -8.99 -5.04
C ILE A 91 -0.48 -7.81 -4.11
N ILE A 92 -1.01 -7.88 -2.89
CA ILE A 92 -1.07 -6.74 -1.96
C ILE A 92 0.26 -6.54 -1.21
N GLY A 93 1.02 -7.61 -0.95
CA GLY A 93 2.27 -7.55 -0.20
C GLY A 93 3.29 -6.55 -0.75
N PRO A 94 3.69 -6.64 -2.03
CA PRO A 94 4.62 -5.68 -2.63
C PRO A 94 4.12 -4.23 -2.59
N LEU A 95 2.80 -3.99 -2.71
CA LEU A 95 2.22 -2.66 -2.58
C LEU A 95 2.36 -2.10 -1.16
N ALA A 96 2.16 -2.95 -0.15
CA ALA A 96 2.30 -2.57 1.25
C ALA A 96 3.77 -2.25 1.62
N LEU A 97 4.72 -3.03 1.09
CA LEU A 97 6.15 -2.78 1.27
C LEU A 97 6.58 -1.47 0.60
N LYS A 98 6.13 -1.22 -0.63
CA LYS A 98 6.39 0.05 -1.33
C LYS A 98 5.89 1.24 -0.52
N LEU A 99 4.67 1.16 0.01
CA LEU A 99 4.11 2.25 0.81
C LEU A 99 4.87 2.45 2.13
N ARG A 100 5.28 1.36 2.79
CA ARG A 100 6.13 1.43 3.98
C ARG A 100 7.40 2.20 3.71
N ASP A 101 8.07 1.92 2.59
CA ASP A 101 9.34 2.55 2.25
C ASP A 101 9.15 4.04 1.94
N GLU A 102 8.11 4.43 1.19
CA GLU A 102 7.75 5.84 0.98
C GLU A 102 7.44 6.58 2.31
N LEU A 103 6.70 5.95 3.22
CA LEU A 103 6.39 6.54 4.53
C LEU A 103 7.64 6.63 5.42
N ARG A 104 8.55 5.67 5.32
CA ARG A 104 9.84 5.70 6.03
C ARG A 104 10.69 6.89 5.60
N GLU A 105 10.81 7.13 4.31
CA GLU A 105 11.54 8.29 3.77
C GLU A 105 10.90 9.61 4.22
N GLU A 106 9.58 9.72 4.11
CA GLU A 106 8.85 10.92 4.55
C GLU A 106 9.04 11.19 6.04
N ARG A 107 9.02 10.14 6.86
CA ARG A 107 9.26 10.21 8.29
C ARG A 107 10.67 10.65 8.64
N LEU A 108 11.68 10.10 7.96
CA LEU A 108 13.08 10.50 8.17
C LEU A 108 13.27 11.99 7.90
N ALA A 109 12.75 12.51 6.79
CA ALA A 109 12.81 13.92 6.47
C ALA A 109 12.15 14.81 7.55
N VAL A 110 11.00 14.40 8.09
CA VAL A 110 10.34 15.14 9.18
C VAL A 110 11.17 15.11 10.46
N ARG A 111 11.74 13.96 10.81
CA ARG A 111 12.57 13.81 12.02
C ARG A 111 13.86 14.60 11.97
N GLU A 112 14.55 14.59 10.83
CA GLU A 112 15.76 15.37 10.61
C GLU A 112 15.48 16.88 10.74
N LEU A 113 14.39 17.35 10.11
CA LEU A 113 13.98 18.75 10.26
C LEU A 113 13.62 19.10 11.69
N ARG A 114 12.93 18.19 12.39
CA ARG A 114 12.57 18.40 13.80
C ARG A 114 13.79 18.46 14.69
N ALA A 115 14.77 17.58 14.50
CA ALA A 115 16.00 17.54 15.27
C ALA A 115 16.80 18.85 15.10
N ALA A 116 17.07 19.26 13.85
CA ALA A 116 17.78 20.50 13.55
C ALA A 116 17.05 21.73 14.12
N PHE A 117 15.71 21.76 14.03
CA PHE A 117 14.91 22.84 14.58
C PHE A 117 15.00 22.92 16.12
N LEU A 118 15.06 21.80 16.83
CA LEU A 118 15.24 21.74 18.27
C LEU A 118 16.62 22.20 18.71
N GLU A 119 17.65 21.97 17.90
CA GLU A 119 19.02 22.48 18.11
C GLU A 119 19.17 23.98 17.83
N GLY A 120 18.10 24.65 17.42
CA GLY A 120 18.07 26.09 17.22
C GLY A 120 18.15 26.54 15.75
N ALA A 121 18.28 25.64 14.78
CA ALA A 121 18.27 26.00 13.38
C ALA A 121 16.96 26.66 12.94
N ASP A 122 17.03 27.63 12.04
CA ASP A 122 15.87 28.16 11.35
C ASP A 122 15.59 27.33 10.09
N LEU A 123 14.34 27.21 9.71
CA LEU A 123 13.97 26.51 8.48
C LEU A 123 14.28 27.41 7.27
N THR A 124 14.80 26.81 6.21
CA THR A 124 14.89 27.47 4.91
C THR A 124 13.49 27.63 4.29
N PRO A 125 13.30 28.53 3.31
CA PRO A 125 12.01 28.67 2.62
C PRO A 125 11.49 27.37 1.98
N GLU A 126 12.38 26.49 1.51
CA GLU A 126 12.05 25.17 0.97
C GLU A 126 11.54 24.23 2.06
N GLN A 127 12.21 24.23 3.22
CA GLN A 127 11.82 23.44 4.37
C GLN A 127 10.49 23.93 4.98
N GLU A 128 10.26 25.24 5.02
CA GLU A 128 8.98 25.82 5.43
C GLU A 128 7.85 25.34 4.53
N ARG A 129 8.03 25.40 3.19
CA ARG A 129 7.04 24.88 2.22
C ARG A 129 6.78 23.38 2.43
N PHE A 130 7.80 22.58 2.59
CA PHE A 130 7.67 21.15 2.89
C PHE A 130 6.82 20.92 4.13
N VAL A 131 7.12 21.61 5.24
CA VAL A 131 6.37 21.47 6.50
C VAL A 131 4.91 21.88 6.33
N GLU A 132 4.63 22.98 5.62
CA GLU A 132 3.25 23.44 5.35
C GLU A 132 2.48 22.46 4.46
N GLU A 133 3.09 21.95 3.39
CA GLU A 133 2.47 20.94 2.52
C GLU A 133 2.15 19.65 3.30
N LYS A 134 3.09 19.20 4.14
CA LYS A 134 2.85 18.03 5.00
C LYS A 134 1.79 18.31 6.06
N ALA A 135 1.77 19.49 6.65
CA ALA A 135 0.73 19.88 7.61
C ALA A 135 -0.67 19.82 6.97
N VAL A 136 -0.82 20.32 5.73
CA VAL A 136 -2.08 20.20 4.98
C VAL A 136 -2.42 18.73 4.69
N LYS A 137 -1.47 17.95 4.18
CA LYS A 137 -1.65 16.53 3.86
C LYS A 137 -2.14 15.71 5.07
N TYR A 138 -1.59 15.98 6.26
CA TYR A 138 -1.87 15.24 7.48
C TYR A 138 -2.93 15.90 8.39
N ASP A 139 -3.67 16.87 7.87
CA ASP A 139 -4.74 17.58 8.59
C ASP A 139 -4.25 18.17 9.92
N ILE A 140 -3.19 18.98 9.83
CA ILE A 140 -2.61 19.69 10.97
C ILE A 140 -2.83 21.19 10.81
N PHE A 141 -3.53 21.77 11.76
CA PHE A 141 -3.80 23.20 11.78
C PHE A 141 -3.30 23.87 13.06
N THR A 142 -2.77 25.09 12.94
CA THR A 142 -2.44 25.96 14.06
C THR A 142 -2.61 27.44 13.69
N ARG A 143 -3.06 28.26 14.65
CA ARG A 143 -3.16 29.72 14.51
C ARG A 143 -1.87 30.46 14.89
N MET A 144 -0.86 29.75 15.39
CA MET A 144 0.41 30.34 15.77
C MET A 144 1.16 30.86 14.56
N LYS A 145 2.09 31.80 14.76
CA LYS A 145 2.91 32.42 13.74
C LYS A 145 4.40 32.27 14.08
N GLY A 146 5.27 32.52 13.10
CA GLY A 146 6.73 32.51 13.24
C GLY A 146 7.25 31.15 13.75
N ARG A 147 8.37 31.15 14.46
CA ARG A 147 9.04 29.94 14.94
C ARG A 147 8.10 29.02 15.75
N ARG A 148 7.20 29.58 16.56
CA ARG A 148 6.22 28.78 17.33
C ARG A 148 5.23 28.00 16.44
N ARG A 149 4.91 28.50 15.26
CA ARG A 149 4.10 27.78 14.27
C ARG A 149 4.81 26.49 13.86
N TYR A 150 6.06 26.61 13.44
CA TYR A 150 6.82 25.44 12.94
C TYR A 150 7.14 24.45 14.06
N ASP A 151 7.36 24.90 15.28
CA ASP A 151 7.46 24.00 16.44
C ASP A 151 6.23 23.09 16.59
N ILE A 152 5.03 23.68 16.53
CA ILE A 152 3.79 22.92 16.65
C ILE A 152 3.58 22.01 15.45
N LEU A 153 3.84 22.49 14.22
CA LEU A 153 3.65 21.69 13.01
C LEU A 153 4.59 20.49 13.02
N LEU A 154 5.88 20.69 13.24
CA LEU A 154 6.89 19.63 13.27
C LEU A 154 6.59 18.61 14.37
N LYS A 155 6.23 19.03 15.57
CA LYS A 155 5.87 18.15 16.68
C LYS A 155 4.66 17.25 16.33
N ARG A 156 3.65 17.81 15.66
CA ARG A 156 2.47 17.04 15.25
C ARG A 156 2.76 16.14 14.03
N LEU A 157 3.59 16.62 13.12
CA LEU A 157 4.04 15.81 11.98
C LEU A 157 4.83 14.59 12.44
N GLU A 158 5.73 14.75 13.41
CA GLU A 158 6.50 13.63 13.97
C GLU A 158 5.61 12.50 14.52
N LEU A 159 4.43 12.82 15.07
CA LEU A 159 3.44 11.82 15.53
C LEU A 159 2.62 11.23 14.39
N LYS A 160 2.30 12.03 13.36
CA LYS A 160 1.40 11.65 12.28
C LYS A 160 2.09 11.01 11.09
N VAL A 161 3.29 11.49 10.72
CA VAL A 161 4.07 10.96 9.60
C VAL A 161 4.85 9.75 10.06
N ASP A 162 4.29 8.58 9.86
CA ASP A 162 4.90 7.34 10.31
C ASP A 162 4.43 6.13 9.52
N ILE A 163 5.21 5.05 9.63
CA ILE A 163 4.94 3.77 8.99
C ILE A 163 3.61 3.21 9.52
N VAL A 164 2.77 2.74 8.61
CA VAL A 164 1.70 1.80 8.92
C VAL A 164 2.22 0.41 8.57
N PRO A 165 2.30 -0.52 9.53
CA PRO A 165 2.87 -1.84 9.28
C PRO A 165 2.21 -2.54 8.08
N PRO A 166 3.00 -3.12 7.16
CA PRO A 166 2.49 -3.87 6.01
C PRO A 166 1.47 -4.94 6.38
N SER A 167 1.71 -5.71 7.44
CA SER A 167 0.79 -6.76 7.91
C SER A 167 -0.60 -6.22 8.26
N LEU A 168 -0.69 -5.02 8.86
CA LEU A 168 -1.96 -4.37 9.18
C LEU A 168 -2.70 -3.93 7.91
N LEU A 169 -1.99 -3.32 6.96
CA LEU A 169 -2.56 -2.92 5.67
C LEU A 169 -3.07 -4.12 4.89
N MET A 170 -2.30 -5.20 4.83
CA MET A 170 -2.66 -6.43 4.12
C MET A 170 -3.89 -7.11 4.73
N ALA A 171 -3.93 -7.25 6.06
CA ALA A 171 -5.06 -7.85 6.76
C ALA A 171 -6.34 -7.02 6.59
N ALA A 172 -6.25 -5.71 6.74
CA ALA A 172 -7.39 -4.81 6.54
C ALA A 172 -7.91 -4.88 5.08
N ALA A 173 -7.00 -4.90 4.09
CA ALA A 173 -7.36 -5.06 2.69
C ALA A 173 -8.07 -6.39 2.42
N ALA A 174 -7.57 -7.49 2.99
CA ALA A 174 -8.18 -8.82 2.84
C ALA A 174 -9.62 -8.85 3.38
N ILE A 175 -9.82 -8.34 4.59
CA ILE A 175 -11.11 -8.34 5.28
C ILE A 175 -12.10 -7.40 4.56
N GLU A 176 -11.71 -6.17 4.29
CA GLU A 176 -12.59 -5.15 3.72
C GLU A 176 -12.94 -5.40 2.25
N SER A 177 -12.04 -6.03 1.47
CA SER A 177 -12.30 -6.37 0.08
C SER A 177 -12.95 -7.74 -0.12
N ASP A 178 -13.25 -8.48 0.97
CA ASP A 178 -13.66 -9.88 0.91
C ASP A 178 -12.66 -10.71 0.08
N TRP A 179 -11.36 -10.56 0.39
CA TRP A 179 -10.26 -11.21 -0.34
C TRP A 179 -10.26 -10.91 -1.85
N GLY A 180 -10.58 -9.68 -2.22
CA GLY A 180 -10.60 -9.22 -3.61
C GLY A 180 -11.86 -9.60 -4.39
N THR A 181 -12.85 -10.25 -3.77
CA THR A 181 -14.08 -10.68 -4.48
C THR A 181 -15.16 -9.60 -4.53
N ASN A 182 -15.08 -8.62 -3.64
CA ASN A 182 -16.07 -7.56 -3.55
C ASN A 182 -16.09 -6.69 -4.82
N ARG A 183 -17.28 -6.31 -5.26
CA ARG A 183 -17.48 -5.41 -6.41
C ARG A 183 -16.72 -4.10 -6.27
N ILE A 184 -16.65 -3.55 -5.05
CA ILE A 184 -16.07 -2.22 -4.80
C ILE A 184 -14.56 -2.20 -5.13
N VAL A 185 -13.84 -3.26 -4.81
CA VAL A 185 -12.42 -3.36 -5.20
C VAL A 185 -12.25 -3.69 -6.68
N ARG A 186 -13.13 -4.52 -7.27
CA ARG A 186 -13.01 -4.93 -8.68
C ARG A 186 -13.31 -3.80 -9.66
N GLU A 187 -14.34 -2.99 -9.38
CA GLU A 187 -14.77 -1.90 -10.24
C GLU A 187 -14.11 -0.56 -9.90
N GLY A 188 -13.67 -0.38 -8.66
CA GLY A 188 -13.19 0.91 -8.16
C GLY A 188 -11.81 0.89 -7.53
N ASN A 189 -11.07 -0.21 -7.56
CA ASN A 189 -9.78 -0.37 -6.89
C ASN A 189 -9.82 0.00 -5.39
N SER A 190 -10.99 -0.06 -4.76
CA SER A 190 -11.20 0.39 -3.38
C SER A 190 -11.02 -0.77 -2.41
N LEU A 191 -9.81 -0.96 -1.90
CA LEU A 191 -9.44 -2.07 -1.02
C LEU A 191 -10.12 -1.99 0.36
N TYR A 192 -10.42 -0.79 0.84
CA TYR A 192 -10.84 -0.54 2.23
C TYR A 192 -12.24 0.04 2.33
N LYS A 193 -13.06 -0.03 1.28
CA LYS A 193 -14.44 0.48 1.23
C LYS A 193 -14.59 1.91 1.76
N GLU A 194 -13.62 2.77 1.50
CA GLU A 194 -13.65 4.14 1.97
C GLU A 194 -14.86 4.90 1.42
N LEU A 195 -15.52 5.67 2.28
CA LEU A 195 -16.72 6.44 1.92
C LEU A 195 -16.36 7.86 1.47
N ALA A 196 -17.12 8.34 0.50
CA ALA A 196 -17.18 9.74 0.10
C ALA A 196 -18.61 10.23 0.28
N TRP A 197 -18.80 11.28 1.07
CA TRP A 197 -20.11 11.81 1.45
C TRP A 197 -20.50 13.00 0.56
N TYR A 198 -21.79 13.12 0.28
CA TYR A 198 -22.38 14.25 -0.45
C TYR A 198 -21.69 14.53 -1.80
N THR A 199 -21.41 13.46 -2.56
CA THR A 199 -20.75 13.52 -3.85
C THR A 199 -21.36 12.52 -4.84
N ASP A 200 -21.33 12.88 -6.13
CA ASP A 200 -21.72 11.99 -7.22
C ASP A 200 -20.55 11.12 -7.72
N LYS A 201 -19.33 11.38 -7.21
CA LYS A 201 -18.14 10.61 -7.59
C LYS A 201 -18.05 9.32 -6.76
N GLY A 202 -17.67 8.22 -7.42
CA GLY A 202 -17.51 6.91 -6.79
C GLY A 202 -18.64 5.93 -7.11
N LEU A 203 -18.56 4.74 -6.53
CA LEU A 203 -19.51 3.65 -6.75
C LEU A 203 -20.71 3.76 -5.80
N LYS A 204 -21.91 3.65 -6.36
CA LYS A 204 -23.15 3.60 -5.56
C LYS A 204 -23.20 2.32 -4.72
N PRO A 205 -23.80 2.37 -3.52
CA PRO A 205 -24.23 1.15 -2.82
C PRO A 205 -25.16 0.33 -3.72
N GLN A 206 -25.13 -0.99 -3.58
CA GLN A 206 -26.04 -1.88 -4.36
C GLN A 206 -27.45 -1.96 -3.78
N ASP A 207 -27.58 -1.73 -2.47
CA ASP A 207 -28.87 -1.77 -1.79
C ASP A 207 -29.54 -0.39 -1.88
N ASP A 208 -30.63 -0.29 -2.65
CA ASP A 208 -31.41 0.94 -2.82
C ASP A 208 -32.08 1.41 -1.52
N ARG A 209 -32.17 0.54 -0.50
CA ARG A 209 -32.69 0.87 0.83
C ARG A 209 -31.67 1.56 1.74
N GLN A 210 -30.40 1.57 1.34
CA GLN A 210 -29.35 2.28 2.07
C GLN A 210 -29.38 3.77 1.78
N ASP A 211 -28.88 4.55 2.73
CA ASP A 211 -28.72 5.99 2.59
C ASP A 211 -27.85 6.30 1.35
N GLN A 212 -28.44 7.01 0.39
CA GLN A 212 -27.81 7.40 -0.87
C GLN A 212 -26.89 8.62 -0.73
N SER A 213 -26.70 9.13 0.48
CA SER A 213 -25.84 10.32 0.75
C SER A 213 -24.35 10.05 0.58
N TYR A 214 -23.96 8.79 0.45
CA TYR A 214 -22.55 8.41 0.27
C TYR A 214 -22.30 7.60 -1.01
N ARG A 215 -21.03 7.54 -1.38
CA ARG A 215 -20.46 6.68 -2.41
C ARG A 215 -19.24 5.96 -1.83
N TYR A 216 -18.90 4.81 -2.39
CA TYR A 216 -17.58 4.23 -2.16
C TYR A 216 -16.56 4.94 -3.05
N LYS A 217 -15.45 5.41 -2.45
CA LYS A 217 -14.37 6.04 -3.21
C LYS A 217 -13.82 5.06 -4.25
N THR A 218 -13.49 5.59 -5.42
CA THR A 218 -12.76 4.85 -6.46
C THR A 218 -11.36 5.43 -6.60
N PHE A 219 -10.42 4.59 -6.99
CA PHE A 219 -9.01 4.95 -7.07
C PHE A 219 -8.43 4.58 -8.44
N PRO A 220 -7.43 5.33 -8.94
CA PRO A 220 -6.71 4.96 -10.16
C PRO A 220 -6.03 3.59 -10.07
N SER A 221 -5.59 3.20 -8.87
CA SER A 221 -4.94 1.92 -8.62
C SER A 221 -5.24 1.37 -7.22
N LEU A 222 -4.94 0.08 -7.02
CA LEU A 222 -4.94 -0.56 -5.69
C LEU A 222 -3.98 0.18 -4.74
N TYR A 223 -2.84 0.63 -5.27
CA TYR A 223 -1.85 1.38 -4.50
C TYR A 223 -2.39 2.72 -4.00
N ASP A 224 -3.13 3.47 -4.85
CA ASP A 224 -3.74 4.75 -4.43
C ASP A 224 -4.79 4.54 -3.34
N SER A 225 -5.55 3.44 -3.38
CA SER A 225 -6.46 3.06 -2.30
C SER A 225 -5.70 2.80 -1.00
N MET A 226 -4.59 2.06 -1.07
CA MET A 226 -3.75 1.77 0.11
C MET A 226 -3.14 3.04 0.69
N LYS A 227 -2.65 3.95 -0.15
CA LYS A 227 -2.14 5.27 0.27
C LYS A 227 -3.22 6.12 0.96
N SER A 228 -4.43 6.14 0.42
CA SER A 228 -5.57 6.87 1.02
C SER A 228 -5.89 6.33 2.41
N TYR A 229 -5.93 5.01 2.56
CA TYR A 229 -6.19 4.37 3.83
C TYR A 229 -5.09 4.64 4.86
N ALA A 230 -3.82 4.47 4.50
CA ALA A 230 -2.70 4.76 5.39
C ALA A 230 -2.66 6.24 5.80
N LEU A 231 -2.97 7.16 4.88
CA LEU A 231 -3.09 8.57 5.20
C LEU A 231 -4.23 8.82 6.20
N ARG A 232 -5.38 8.16 6.06
CA ARG A 232 -6.50 8.23 7.02
C ARG A 232 -6.08 7.75 8.40
N LEU A 233 -5.36 6.64 8.51
CA LEU A 233 -4.82 6.12 9.77
C LEU A 233 -3.84 7.12 10.42
N ASN A 234 -3.04 7.78 9.62
CA ASN A 234 -2.02 8.72 10.05
C ASN A 234 -2.56 10.14 10.33
N SER A 235 -3.71 10.55 9.75
CA SER A 235 -4.21 11.93 9.87
C SER A 235 -5.46 12.07 10.74
N SER A 236 -6.44 11.16 10.58
CA SER A 236 -7.76 11.29 11.20
C SER A 236 -7.71 11.19 12.73
N VAL A 237 -8.54 11.99 13.40
CA VAL A 237 -8.68 11.98 14.87
C VAL A 237 -9.12 10.62 15.40
N ASN A 238 -9.89 9.85 14.63
CA ASN A 238 -10.37 8.53 15.03
C ASN A 238 -9.25 7.52 15.33
N TYR A 239 -8.04 7.75 14.78
CA TYR A 239 -6.88 6.88 14.97
C TYR A 239 -5.79 7.50 15.84
N GLU A 240 -6.12 8.53 16.63
CA GLU A 240 -5.15 9.15 17.53
C GLU A 240 -4.57 8.14 18.53
N GLN A 241 -5.41 7.28 19.10
CA GLN A 241 -4.96 6.23 20.02
C GLN A 241 -3.98 5.26 19.38
N MET A 242 -4.23 4.87 18.13
CA MET A 242 -3.29 4.02 17.37
C MET A 242 -1.91 4.70 17.23
N ARG A 243 -1.90 6.00 16.88
CA ARG A 243 -0.65 6.76 16.73
C ARG A 243 0.10 6.94 18.04
N LEU A 244 -0.61 7.25 19.12
CA LEU A 244 -0.01 7.37 20.46
C LEU A 244 0.58 6.04 20.92
N TYR A 245 -0.13 4.94 20.71
CA TYR A 245 0.35 3.62 21.09
C TYR A 245 1.56 3.19 20.23
N ARG A 246 1.56 3.48 18.93
CA ARG A 246 2.71 3.28 18.06
C ARG A 246 3.94 4.04 18.57
N ALA A 247 3.78 5.33 18.89
CA ALA A 247 4.85 6.16 19.45
C ALA A 247 5.36 5.62 20.80
N GLU A 248 4.49 5.05 21.63
CA GLU A 248 4.87 4.43 22.90
C GLU A 248 5.72 3.17 22.68
N ILE A 249 5.35 2.31 21.73
CA ILE A 249 6.14 1.11 21.37
C ILE A 249 7.54 1.52 20.93
N GLU A 250 7.65 2.55 20.08
CA GLU A 250 8.94 3.07 19.61
C GLU A 250 9.77 3.72 20.71
N TYR A 251 9.15 4.49 21.58
CA TYR A 251 9.83 5.07 22.75
C TYR A 251 10.46 3.99 23.63
N ARG A 252 9.87 2.80 23.64
CA ARG A 252 10.40 1.62 24.34
C ARG A 252 11.42 0.83 23.51
N GLU A 253 11.85 1.38 22.37
CA GLU A 253 12.81 0.75 21.45
C GLU A 253 12.37 -0.63 20.95
N LYS A 254 11.03 -0.83 20.81
CA LYS A 254 10.47 -2.08 20.31
C LYS A 254 10.01 -1.93 18.85
N PRO A 255 10.13 -3.00 18.05
CA PRO A 255 9.58 -2.98 16.69
C PRO A 255 8.05 -2.85 16.71
N VAL A 256 7.53 -2.07 15.76
CA VAL A 256 6.10 -1.86 15.60
C VAL A 256 5.57 -2.86 14.58
N PHE A 257 4.82 -3.83 15.04
CA PHE A 257 4.14 -4.82 14.20
C PHE A 257 2.66 -4.48 14.03
N GLY A 258 2.07 -4.85 12.90
CA GLY A 258 0.64 -4.63 12.65
C GLY A 258 -0.24 -5.32 13.68
N ARG A 259 0.14 -6.51 14.12
CA ARG A 259 -0.55 -7.22 15.19
C ARG A 259 -0.61 -6.41 16.50
N SER A 260 0.47 -5.70 16.86
CA SER A 260 0.51 -4.85 18.04
C SER A 260 -0.48 -3.68 17.96
N LEU A 261 -0.79 -3.19 16.76
CA LEU A 261 -1.71 -2.08 16.53
C LEU A 261 -3.17 -2.54 16.32
N ALA A 262 -3.40 -3.81 15.98
CA ALA A 262 -4.73 -4.32 15.61
C ALA A 262 -5.81 -4.00 16.66
N HIS A 263 -5.50 -4.11 17.95
CA HIS A 263 -6.46 -3.85 19.03
C HIS A 263 -6.90 -2.38 19.13
N THR A 264 -6.17 -1.45 18.53
CA THR A 264 -6.54 -0.03 18.48
C THR A 264 -7.51 0.31 17.35
N MET A 265 -7.77 -0.64 16.44
CA MET A 265 -8.60 -0.46 15.24
C MET A 265 -10.09 -0.70 15.54
N LEU A 266 -10.62 -0.03 16.55
CA LEU A 266 -11.99 -0.28 17.05
C LEU A 266 -13.09 0.33 16.19
N PHE A 267 -12.79 1.37 15.40
CA PHE A 267 -13.78 2.19 14.69
C PHE A 267 -13.60 2.19 13.17
N ASP A 268 -12.75 1.31 12.66
CA ASP A 268 -12.37 1.36 11.25
C ASP A 268 -13.39 0.73 10.29
N SER A 269 -14.15 -0.22 10.78
CA SER A 269 -15.10 -0.99 9.98
C SER A 269 -16.45 -1.12 10.66
N ASN A 270 -17.51 -1.27 9.85
CA ASN A 270 -18.84 -1.65 10.34
C ASN A 270 -18.91 -3.13 10.78
N LEU A 271 -17.83 -3.87 10.64
CA LEU A 271 -17.73 -5.27 11.04
C LEU A 271 -17.59 -5.38 12.56
N LYS A 272 -18.42 -6.25 13.14
CA LYS A 272 -18.26 -6.57 14.57
C LYS A 272 -16.90 -7.22 14.81
N ASN A 273 -16.21 -6.77 15.86
CA ASN A 273 -14.90 -7.31 16.25
C ASN A 273 -13.81 -7.19 15.17
N PHE A 274 -13.76 -6.06 14.45
CA PHE A 274 -12.76 -5.85 13.39
C PHE A 274 -11.32 -6.03 13.90
N ALA A 275 -11.01 -5.54 15.09
CA ALA A 275 -9.70 -5.71 15.74
C ALA A 275 -9.32 -7.20 15.91
N GLY A 276 -10.26 -8.04 16.34
CA GLY A 276 -10.04 -9.48 16.45
C GLY A 276 -9.89 -10.18 15.11
N LEU A 277 -10.62 -9.72 14.08
CA LEU A 277 -10.44 -10.23 12.71
C LEU A 277 -9.07 -9.87 12.14
N LEU A 278 -8.57 -8.66 12.42
CA LEU A 278 -7.21 -8.25 12.05
C LEU A 278 -6.15 -9.14 12.71
N ASP A 279 -6.23 -9.30 14.04
CA ASP A 279 -5.29 -10.14 14.80
C ASP A 279 -5.29 -11.59 14.27
N TYR A 280 -6.48 -12.16 14.07
CA TYR A 280 -6.63 -13.50 13.49
C TYR A 280 -6.01 -13.59 12.08
N THR A 281 -6.33 -12.64 11.20
CA THR A 281 -5.84 -12.66 9.81
C THR A 281 -4.32 -12.52 9.75
N ILE A 282 -3.76 -11.58 10.53
CA ILE A 282 -2.30 -11.39 10.61
C ILE A 282 -1.63 -12.68 11.11
N THR A 283 -2.17 -13.31 12.14
CA THR A 283 -1.59 -14.51 12.75
C THR A 283 -1.75 -15.73 11.85
N PHE A 284 -2.95 -15.99 11.34
CA PHE A 284 -3.25 -17.19 10.56
C PHE A 284 -2.49 -17.24 9.22
N TYR A 285 -2.33 -16.06 8.58
CA TYR A 285 -1.61 -15.93 7.31
C TYR A 285 -0.15 -15.51 7.49
N GLU A 286 0.38 -15.49 8.71
CA GLU A 286 1.78 -15.18 9.04
C GLU A 286 2.26 -13.83 8.47
N LEU A 287 1.36 -12.83 8.41
CA LEU A 287 1.62 -11.56 7.76
C LEU A 287 2.65 -10.68 8.49
N THR A 288 2.94 -10.95 9.76
CA THR A 288 3.94 -10.22 10.54
C THR A 288 5.32 -10.21 9.86
N ASN A 289 5.64 -11.25 9.08
CA ASN A 289 6.88 -11.34 8.33
C ASN A 289 7.05 -10.18 7.33
N PHE A 290 5.96 -9.62 6.83
CA PHE A 290 6.00 -8.45 5.94
C PHE A 290 6.42 -7.15 6.64
N ASP A 291 6.30 -7.07 7.96
CA ASP A 291 6.69 -5.86 8.69
C ASP A 291 8.21 -5.66 8.69
N GLU A 292 8.98 -6.76 8.52
CA GLU A 292 10.45 -6.77 8.44
C GLU A 292 10.98 -7.09 7.02
N ALA A 293 10.12 -7.43 6.08
CA ALA A 293 10.48 -7.79 4.72
C ALA A 293 10.97 -6.60 3.88
N GLU A 294 11.65 -6.86 2.77
CA GLU A 294 12.14 -5.84 1.85
C GLU A 294 11.68 -6.07 0.42
N LEU A 295 11.64 -5.00 -0.37
CA LEU A 295 11.49 -5.08 -1.82
C LEU A 295 12.86 -5.23 -2.48
N GLY A 296 12.98 -6.21 -3.39
CA GLY A 296 14.20 -6.41 -4.15
C GLY A 296 14.00 -7.38 -5.30
N PHE A 297 14.77 -7.20 -6.36
CA PHE A 297 14.87 -8.22 -7.38
C PHE A 297 15.73 -9.35 -6.85
N VAL A 298 15.14 -10.52 -6.62
CA VAL A 298 15.91 -11.74 -6.46
C VAL A 298 16.70 -11.91 -7.76
N ARG A 299 18.03 -11.86 -7.70
CA ARG A 299 18.87 -12.16 -8.87
C ARG A 299 18.44 -13.50 -9.40
N LEU A 300 17.78 -13.50 -10.56
CA LEU A 300 17.58 -14.76 -11.28
C LEU A 300 18.97 -15.31 -11.56
N PRO A 301 19.24 -16.59 -11.27
CA PRO A 301 20.47 -17.22 -11.74
C PRO A 301 20.55 -16.96 -13.25
N ASN A 302 21.68 -16.41 -13.68
CA ASN A 302 21.92 -15.99 -15.06
C ASN A 302 21.43 -17.07 -16.04
N LEU A 303 20.57 -16.68 -16.98
CA LEU A 303 20.20 -17.51 -18.12
C LEU A 303 21.42 -17.86 -19.02
N GLU A 304 22.61 -17.38 -18.67
CA GLU A 304 23.89 -17.63 -19.37
C GLU A 304 24.57 -18.94 -18.95
N ASP A 305 24.16 -19.58 -17.84
CA ASP A 305 24.79 -20.82 -17.36
C ASP A 305 24.19 -22.11 -17.95
N LYS A 306 23.38 -21.99 -19.01
CA LYS A 306 22.94 -23.13 -19.83
C LYS A 306 23.47 -23.00 -21.26
N LYS A 307 24.78 -23.17 -21.43
CA LYS A 307 25.41 -23.58 -22.67
C LYS A 307 26.15 -24.89 -22.49
#